data_bc10d49ee0c0cf69e66b888b1f4d13d5
#
_entry.id   bc10d49ee0c0cf69e66b888b1f4d13d5
#
_cell.length_a   1.000
_cell.length_b   1.000
_cell.length_c   1.000
_cell.angle_alpha   90.00
_cell.angle_beta   90.00
_cell.angle_gamma   90.00
#
_symmetry.space_group_name_H-M   'P 1'
#
loop_
_entity.id
_entity.type
_entity.pdbx_description
1 polymer ?
#
loop_
_entity_poly.entity_id
_entity_poly.type
_entity_poly.pdbx_seq_one_letter_code
_entity_poly.pdbx_strand_id
1 'polypeptide(L)'
;RVYVRLSEDTNAVARPVEPGKFHVERRGSLGAPAVIAVGPMLDRVLEATADLDVTVLYATTVMPFDGWTLRDTGATEVVLVEPYLLGTSASEVSGALHDRPHRLLSLGVRNMELRKYGKPEDHIRAHGLDADSLRDSISRFLSLR
;
A
#
# COMPACT_ATOMS: atom_id res chain seq x y z
N ARG A 1 -16.44 19.21 -15.42
CA ARG A 1 -16.38 19.45 -13.98
C ARG A 1 -15.47 18.35 -13.35
N VAL A 2 -14.54 18.76 -12.52
CA VAL A 2 -13.64 17.86 -11.81
C VAL A 2 -13.92 18.00 -10.31
N TYR A 3 -14.05 16.89 -9.60
CA TYR A 3 -14.08 16.86 -8.14
C TYR A 3 -12.69 16.50 -7.63
N VAL A 4 -12.13 17.34 -6.76
CA VAL A 4 -10.83 17.09 -6.12
C VAL A 4 -11.05 17.04 -4.62
N ARG A 5 -10.70 15.93 -3.99
CA ARG A 5 -10.63 15.78 -2.54
C ARG A 5 -9.17 15.78 -2.12
N LEU A 6 -8.79 16.72 -1.28
CA LEU A 6 -7.44 16.82 -0.73
C LEU A 6 -7.40 16.27 0.69
N SER A 7 -6.26 15.75 1.10
CA SER A 7 -5.92 15.38 2.46
C SER A 7 -4.78 16.26 2.93
N GLU A 8 -4.75 16.57 4.24
CA GLU A 8 -3.60 17.24 4.86
C GLU A 8 -2.46 16.27 5.18
N ASP A 9 -2.70 14.96 5.08
CA ASP A 9 -1.69 13.93 5.31
C ASP A 9 -0.77 13.83 4.09
N THR A 10 0.53 14.03 4.31
CA THR A 10 1.55 14.08 3.24
C THR A 10 2.77 13.29 3.65
N ASN A 11 3.52 12.78 2.67
CA ASN A 11 4.84 12.21 2.90
C ASN A 11 5.87 13.31 3.16
N ALA A 12 6.84 13.05 4.02
CA ALA A 12 7.85 14.02 4.47
C ALA A 12 8.74 14.50 3.32
N VAL A 13 9.00 13.64 2.33
CA VAL A 13 9.88 13.96 1.19
C VAL A 13 9.09 13.85 -0.11
N ALA A 14 9.17 14.89 -0.93
CA ALA A 14 8.59 14.87 -2.28
C ALA A 14 9.29 13.83 -3.17
N ARG A 15 8.52 13.13 -3.97
CA ARG A 15 9.00 12.15 -4.95
C ARG A 15 8.67 12.59 -6.37
N PRO A 16 9.50 12.25 -7.36
CA PRO A 16 9.10 12.40 -8.75
C PRO A 16 7.89 11.47 -8.99
N VAL A 17 6.86 12.02 -9.61
CA VAL A 17 5.64 11.27 -9.90
C VAL A 17 5.29 11.38 -11.37
N GLU A 18 4.85 10.28 -11.95
CA GLU A 18 4.31 10.21 -13.30
C GLU A 18 2.90 9.63 -13.21
N PRO A 19 1.87 10.33 -13.72
CA PRO A 19 0.50 9.83 -13.68
C PRO A 19 0.38 8.43 -14.31
N GLY A 20 -0.26 7.52 -13.58
CA GLY A 20 -0.45 6.14 -14.04
C GLY A 20 0.79 5.26 -13.99
N LYS A 21 1.86 5.71 -13.31
CA LYS A 21 3.08 4.93 -13.07
C LYS A 21 3.36 4.79 -11.58
N PHE A 22 3.82 3.61 -11.20
CA PHE A 22 4.36 3.40 -9.86
C PHE A 22 5.84 3.77 -9.82
N HIS A 23 6.24 4.44 -8.76
CA HIS A 23 7.65 4.67 -8.47
C HIS A 23 8.19 3.53 -7.61
N VAL A 24 9.34 2.95 -8.00
CA VAL A 24 10.01 1.92 -7.20
C VAL A 24 10.86 2.61 -6.15
N GLU A 25 10.37 2.69 -4.91
CA GLU A 25 11.08 3.33 -3.79
C GLU A 25 12.22 2.47 -3.25
N ARG A 26 12.01 1.16 -3.22
CA ARG A 26 13.00 0.19 -2.78
C ARG A 26 12.79 -1.14 -3.49
N ARG A 27 13.86 -1.74 -4.00
CA ARG A 27 13.84 -3.10 -4.55
C ARG A 27 14.32 -4.09 -3.49
N GLY A 28 13.53 -5.14 -3.27
CA GLY A 28 13.94 -6.35 -2.59
C GLY A 28 14.68 -7.31 -3.51
N SER A 29 14.98 -8.50 -3.01
CA SER A 29 15.51 -9.61 -3.82
C SER A 29 14.57 -9.96 -4.96
N LEU A 30 15.07 -10.65 -5.97
CA LEU A 30 14.25 -11.09 -7.11
C LEU A 30 13.06 -11.96 -6.64
N GLY A 31 11.85 -11.55 -6.97
CA GLY A 31 10.63 -12.22 -6.54
C GLY A 31 10.26 -11.97 -5.07
N ALA A 32 10.95 -11.06 -4.37
CA ALA A 32 10.52 -10.62 -3.05
C ALA A 32 9.09 -10.08 -3.07
N PRO A 33 8.35 -10.19 -1.95
CA PRO A 33 7.00 -9.65 -1.85
C PRO A 33 6.94 -8.17 -2.23
N ALA A 34 5.88 -7.73 -2.89
CA ALA A 34 5.66 -6.33 -3.23
C ALA A 34 4.73 -5.67 -2.23
N VAL A 35 5.10 -4.49 -1.73
CA VAL A 35 4.24 -3.64 -0.90
C VAL A 35 3.93 -2.37 -1.67
N ILE A 36 2.65 -2.19 -2.02
CA ILE A 36 2.17 -1.02 -2.75
C ILE A 36 1.65 -0.01 -1.73
N ALA A 37 2.34 1.12 -1.61
CA ALA A 37 1.96 2.23 -0.76
C ALA A 37 1.22 3.29 -1.57
N VAL A 38 -0.06 3.52 -1.27
CA VAL A 38 -0.89 4.50 -1.98
C VAL A 38 -0.85 5.85 -1.28
N GLY A 39 -0.47 6.88 -2.04
CA GLY A 39 -0.50 8.27 -1.57
C GLY A 39 0.27 8.51 -0.27
N PRO A 40 -0.38 9.05 0.79
CA PRO A 40 0.29 9.42 2.05
C PRO A 40 0.73 8.21 2.89
N MET A 41 0.50 6.98 2.42
CA MET A 41 0.90 5.78 3.16
C MET A 41 2.39 5.45 3.01
N LEU A 42 3.13 6.11 2.11
CA LEU A 42 4.50 5.74 1.76
C LEU A 42 5.44 5.75 2.96
N ASP A 43 5.50 6.84 3.71
CA ASP A 43 6.46 6.96 4.83
C ASP A 43 6.21 5.91 5.90
N ARG A 44 4.93 5.63 6.23
CA ARG A 44 4.55 4.57 7.19
C ARG A 44 4.91 3.18 6.68
N VAL A 45 4.76 2.93 5.38
CA VAL A 45 5.17 1.66 4.75
C VAL A 45 6.68 1.50 4.76
N LEU A 46 7.43 2.55 4.44
CA LEU A 46 8.90 2.51 4.47
C LEU A 46 9.42 2.22 5.88
N GLU A 47 8.84 2.86 6.91
CA GLU A 47 9.16 2.59 8.31
C GLU A 47 8.77 1.16 8.71
N ALA A 48 7.56 0.72 8.41
CA ALA A 48 7.05 -0.61 8.72
C ALA A 48 7.87 -1.75 8.09
N THR A 49 8.51 -1.49 6.95
CA THR A 49 9.23 -2.51 6.17
C THR A 49 10.74 -2.31 6.16
N ALA A 50 11.28 -1.46 7.06
CA ALA A 50 12.69 -1.04 7.03
C ALA A 50 13.70 -2.21 7.03
N ASP A 51 13.37 -3.29 7.71
CA ASP A 51 14.21 -4.50 7.88
C ASP A 51 13.64 -5.74 7.16
N LEU A 52 12.61 -5.57 6.33
CA LEU A 52 12.02 -6.65 5.55
C LEU A 52 12.57 -6.65 4.12
N ASP A 53 12.84 -7.85 3.60
CA ASP A 53 13.19 -8.02 2.17
C ASP A 53 11.92 -7.98 1.33
N VAL A 54 11.51 -6.76 0.96
CA VAL A 54 10.33 -6.48 0.15
C VAL A 54 10.63 -5.40 -0.88
N THR A 55 9.96 -5.45 -2.02
CA THR A 55 9.93 -4.35 -2.99
C THR A 55 8.83 -3.38 -2.59
N VAL A 56 9.17 -2.10 -2.38
CA VAL A 56 8.19 -1.05 -2.08
C VAL A 56 7.90 -0.25 -3.34
N LEU A 57 6.62 -0.24 -3.74
CA LEU A 57 6.09 0.52 -4.86
C LEU A 57 5.25 1.68 -4.33
N TYR A 58 5.52 2.88 -4.82
CA TYR A 58 4.75 4.07 -4.50
C TYR A 58 3.73 4.37 -5.61
N ALA A 59 2.47 4.39 -5.26
CA ALA A 59 1.35 4.68 -6.16
C ALA A 59 0.71 6.02 -5.84
N THR A 60 0.89 7.02 -6.70
CA THR A 60 0.16 8.30 -6.63
C THR A 60 -1.10 8.29 -7.48
N THR A 61 -1.17 7.38 -8.44
CA THR A 61 -2.33 7.14 -9.30
C THR A 61 -2.69 5.66 -9.23
N VAL A 62 -3.93 5.36 -8.94
CA VAL A 62 -4.44 3.98 -8.84
C VAL A 62 -5.32 3.63 -10.04
N MET A 63 -5.81 4.64 -10.75
CA MET A 63 -6.57 4.49 -11.98
C MET A 63 -6.04 5.49 -13.03
N PRO A 64 -5.39 5.02 -14.11
CA PRO A 64 -5.08 3.62 -14.43
C PRO A 64 -4.07 3.00 -13.47
N PHE A 65 -4.18 1.67 -13.25
CA PHE A 65 -3.27 0.91 -12.41
C PHE A 65 -2.03 0.48 -13.18
N ASP A 66 -0.84 0.70 -12.63
CA ASP A 66 0.42 0.27 -13.25
C ASP A 66 0.73 -1.21 -12.99
N GLY A 67 -0.07 -2.07 -13.60
CA GLY A 67 0.12 -3.52 -13.51
C GLY A 67 1.45 -3.99 -14.10
N TRP A 68 2.03 -3.23 -15.04
CA TRP A 68 3.30 -3.58 -15.64
C TRP A 68 4.45 -3.51 -14.61
N THR A 69 4.54 -2.39 -13.89
CA THR A 69 5.58 -2.23 -12.84
C THR A 69 5.40 -3.27 -11.73
N LEU A 70 4.16 -3.60 -11.32
CA LEU A 70 3.93 -4.67 -10.36
C LEU A 70 4.42 -6.02 -10.90
N ARG A 71 4.12 -6.37 -12.14
CA ARG A 71 4.54 -7.63 -12.77
C ARG A 71 6.05 -7.75 -12.91
N ASP A 72 6.74 -6.64 -13.20
CA ASP A 72 8.20 -6.56 -13.35
C ASP A 72 8.94 -6.90 -12.03
N THR A 73 8.30 -6.75 -10.87
CA THR A 73 8.89 -7.19 -9.59
C THR A 73 9.05 -8.71 -9.49
N GLY A 74 8.29 -9.48 -10.24
CA GLY A 74 8.20 -10.92 -10.12
C GLY A 74 7.46 -11.40 -8.85
N ALA A 75 6.93 -10.49 -8.03
CA ALA A 75 6.24 -10.82 -6.79
C ALA A 75 4.96 -11.64 -7.03
N THR A 76 4.75 -12.63 -6.18
CA THR A 76 3.50 -13.39 -6.07
C THR A 76 2.78 -13.14 -4.74
N GLU A 77 3.43 -12.47 -3.82
CA GLU A 77 2.86 -12.00 -2.56
C GLU A 77 2.80 -10.47 -2.62
N VAL A 78 1.60 -9.92 -2.50
CA VAL A 78 1.38 -8.48 -2.62
C VAL A 78 0.66 -7.96 -1.39
N VAL A 79 1.15 -6.86 -0.84
CA VAL A 79 0.47 -6.09 0.19
C VAL A 79 0.07 -4.74 -0.40
N LEU A 80 -1.21 -4.42 -0.32
CA LEU A 80 -1.76 -3.15 -0.79
C LEU A 80 -2.15 -2.30 0.43
N VAL A 81 -1.51 -1.13 0.59
CA VAL A 81 -1.77 -0.22 1.72
C VAL A 81 -2.40 1.07 1.19
N GLU A 82 -3.66 1.28 1.55
CA GLU A 82 -4.52 2.36 1.02
C GLU A 82 -4.96 3.33 2.12
N PRO A 83 -5.01 4.65 1.87
CA PRO A 83 -5.50 5.65 2.85
C PRO A 83 -7.03 5.73 2.92
N TYR A 84 -7.74 4.90 2.20
CA TYR A 84 -9.21 4.84 2.09
C TYR A 84 -9.72 3.43 2.37
N LEU A 85 -10.98 3.14 2.02
CA LEU A 85 -11.64 1.88 2.35
C LEU A 85 -10.82 0.68 1.86
N LEU A 86 -10.51 -0.20 2.79
CA LEU A 86 -9.75 -1.44 2.60
C LEU A 86 -10.27 -2.23 1.39
N GLY A 87 -9.34 -2.58 0.50
CA GLY A 87 -9.61 -3.42 -0.65
C GLY A 87 -10.25 -2.70 -1.85
N THR A 88 -10.34 -1.35 -1.81
CA THR A 88 -10.88 -0.56 -2.92
C THR A 88 -10.17 -0.86 -4.24
N SER A 89 -8.85 -1.01 -4.23
CA SER A 89 -8.04 -1.28 -5.42
C SER A 89 -7.57 -2.74 -5.51
N ALA A 90 -8.15 -3.65 -4.73
CA ALA A 90 -7.75 -5.07 -4.72
C ALA A 90 -8.01 -5.76 -6.06
N SER A 91 -9.08 -5.40 -6.76
CA SER A 91 -9.40 -5.90 -8.10
C SER A 91 -8.33 -5.56 -9.13
N GLU A 92 -7.72 -4.37 -9.02
CA GLU A 92 -6.65 -3.94 -9.93
C GLU A 92 -5.39 -4.78 -9.76
N VAL A 93 -5.01 -5.07 -8.51
CA VAL A 93 -3.89 -5.97 -8.20
C VAL A 93 -4.15 -7.37 -8.76
N SER A 94 -5.33 -7.93 -8.47
CA SER A 94 -5.70 -9.26 -8.95
C SER A 94 -5.81 -9.31 -10.47
N GLY A 95 -6.33 -8.25 -11.09
CA GLY A 95 -6.38 -8.09 -12.54
C GLY A 95 -4.98 -8.06 -13.17
N ALA A 96 -4.04 -7.35 -12.54
CA ALA A 96 -2.66 -7.29 -13.00
C ALA A 96 -1.94 -8.65 -12.93
N LEU A 97 -2.29 -9.52 -11.98
CA LEU A 97 -1.66 -10.82 -11.74
C LEU A 97 -2.56 -12.01 -12.11
N HIS A 98 -3.61 -11.79 -12.91
CA HIS A 98 -4.64 -12.80 -13.22
C HIS A 98 -4.14 -14.11 -13.83
N ASP A 99 -2.96 -14.07 -14.46
CA ASP A 99 -2.34 -15.20 -15.16
C ASP A 99 -1.41 -16.06 -14.28
N ARG A 100 -1.28 -15.72 -12.97
CA ARG A 100 -0.41 -16.42 -12.04
C ARG A 100 -1.02 -16.54 -10.65
N PRO A 101 -0.73 -17.64 -9.91
CA PRO A 101 -1.10 -17.72 -8.51
C PRO A 101 -0.47 -16.60 -7.72
N HIS A 102 -1.27 -15.92 -6.90
CA HIS A 102 -0.78 -14.85 -6.03
C HIS A 102 -1.57 -14.78 -4.73
N ARG A 103 -0.97 -14.18 -3.72
CA ARG A 103 -1.59 -13.86 -2.43
C ARG A 103 -1.67 -12.35 -2.30
N LEU A 104 -2.80 -11.85 -1.85
CA LEU A 104 -3.01 -10.42 -1.64
C LEU A 104 -3.44 -10.16 -0.19
N LEU A 105 -2.75 -9.26 0.49
CA LEU A 105 -3.18 -8.63 1.73
C LEU A 105 -3.56 -7.18 1.43
N SER A 106 -4.81 -6.80 1.69
CA SER A 106 -5.25 -5.41 1.64
C SER A 106 -5.28 -4.83 3.04
N LEU A 107 -4.67 -3.65 3.22
CA LEU A 107 -4.67 -2.86 4.44
C LEU A 107 -5.21 -1.47 4.12
N GLY A 108 -6.15 -0.99 4.90
CA GLY A 108 -6.83 0.27 4.65
C GLY A 108 -7.82 0.60 5.75
N VAL A 109 -8.60 1.64 5.54
CA VAL A 109 -9.67 2.04 6.47
C VAL A 109 -10.72 0.93 6.52
N ARG A 110 -10.92 0.35 7.70
CA ARG A 110 -11.93 -0.70 7.89
C ARG A 110 -13.33 -0.10 7.91
N ASN A 111 -14.29 -0.81 7.34
CA ASN A 111 -15.70 -0.44 7.43
C ASN A 111 -16.24 -0.76 8.84
N MET A 112 -15.93 0.12 9.79
CA MET A 112 -16.36 0.01 11.19
C MET A 112 -16.68 1.39 11.75
N GLU A 113 -17.70 1.46 12.60
CA GLU A 113 -18.04 2.69 13.30
C GLU A 113 -17.04 2.93 14.44
N LEU A 114 -16.29 4.03 14.35
CA LEU A 114 -15.45 4.52 15.44
C LEU A 114 -16.29 5.47 16.31
N ARG A 115 -16.73 5.00 17.49
CA ARG A 115 -17.53 5.79 18.44
C ARG A 115 -16.70 6.73 19.30
N LYS A 116 -15.49 7.08 18.87
CA LYS A 116 -14.58 7.96 19.57
C LYS A 116 -14.19 9.12 18.66
N TYR A 117 -14.30 10.32 19.19
CA TYR A 117 -13.66 11.48 18.61
C TYR A 117 -12.18 11.43 18.99
N GLY A 118 -11.30 11.70 18.01
CA GLY A 118 -9.85 11.67 18.22
C GLY A 118 -9.14 12.54 17.19
N LYS A 119 -7.83 12.63 17.35
CA LYS A 119 -6.95 13.23 16.36
C LYS A 119 -6.82 12.30 15.15
N PRO A 120 -6.35 12.78 13.99
CA PRO A 120 -6.11 11.93 12.81
C PRO A 120 -5.27 10.67 13.12
N GLU A 121 -4.25 10.80 13.99
CA GLU A 121 -3.37 9.71 14.39
C GLU A 121 -4.10 8.61 15.17
N ASP A 122 -5.11 8.99 15.97
CA ASP A 122 -5.93 8.02 16.72
C ASP A 122 -6.78 7.17 15.77
N HIS A 123 -7.28 7.78 14.68
CA HIS A 123 -8.01 7.06 13.64
C HIS A 123 -7.09 6.15 12.82
N ILE A 124 -5.90 6.62 12.45
CA ILE A 124 -4.88 5.82 11.77
C ILE A 124 -4.55 4.57 12.59
N ARG A 125 -4.29 4.73 13.88
CA ARG A 125 -4.01 3.61 14.80
C ARG A 125 -5.22 2.69 14.98
N ALA A 126 -6.42 3.23 15.08
CA ALA A 126 -7.64 2.43 15.21
C ALA A 126 -7.90 1.54 14.00
N HIS A 127 -7.45 1.95 12.81
CA HIS A 127 -7.53 1.16 11.58
C HIS A 127 -6.31 0.25 11.35
N GLY A 128 -5.27 0.37 12.18
CA GLY A 128 -4.03 -0.40 12.05
C GLY A 128 -3.16 0.07 10.89
N LEU A 129 -3.16 1.36 10.60
CA LEU A 129 -2.43 2.01 9.52
C LEU A 129 -1.20 2.81 10.00
N ASP A 130 -0.88 2.77 11.29
CA ASP A 130 0.39 3.21 11.83
C ASP A 130 1.51 2.22 11.48
N ALA A 131 2.77 2.65 11.56
CA ALA A 131 3.91 1.86 11.11
C ALA A 131 4.04 0.52 11.87
N ASP A 132 3.82 0.51 13.18
CA ASP A 132 3.93 -0.72 13.99
C ASP A 132 2.83 -1.73 13.62
N SER A 133 1.60 -1.29 13.50
CA SER A 133 0.47 -2.14 13.10
C SER A 133 0.62 -2.67 11.67
N LEU A 134 1.13 -1.85 10.74
CA LEU A 134 1.46 -2.26 9.38
C LEU A 134 2.54 -3.33 9.39
N ARG A 135 3.63 -3.11 10.17
CA ARG A 135 4.72 -4.07 10.32
C ARG A 135 4.22 -5.43 10.79
N ASP A 136 3.41 -5.46 11.85
CA ASP A 136 2.85 -6.69 12.40
C ASP A 136 1.99 -7.43 11.38
N SER A 137 1.13 -6.70 10.66
CA SER A 137 0.24 -7.27 9.65
C SER A 137 1.00 -7.83 8.45
N ILE A 138 1.98 -7.09 7.96
CA ILE A 138 2.85 -7.49 6.83
C ILE A 138 3.68 -8.72 7.24
N SER A 139 4.36 -8.67 8.38
CA SER A 139 5.22 -9.76 8.85
C SER A 139 4.42 -11.05 9.05
N ARG A 140 3.22 -10.95 9.63
CA ARG A 140 2.31 -12.10 9.80
C ARG A 140 1.89 -12.67 8.44
N PHE A 141 1.52 -11.83 7.49
CA PHE A 141 1.14 -12.28 6.16
C PHE A 141 2.29 -13.03 5.46
N LEU A 142 3.51 -12.50 5.55
CA LEU A 142 4.69 -13.09 4.91
C LEU A 142 5.16 -14.38 5.61
N SER A 143 4.85 -14.56 6.90
CA SER A 143 5.20 -15.80 7.65
C SER A 143 4.25 -16.96 7.40
N LEU A 144 3.06 -16.73 6.89
CA LEU A 144 2.05 -17.75 6.56
C LEU A 144 2.31 -18.34 5.16
N ARG A 145 3.38 -19.14 5.04
CA ARG A 145 3.68 -19.89 3.81
C ARG A 145 3.14 -21.30 3.86
#